data_b1f9ce08ecfd1d054bcee79d21ef6e3f
#
_entry.id   b1f9ce08ecfd1d054bcee79d21ef6e3f
#
_cell.length_a   1.000
_cell.length_b   1.000
_cell.length_c   1.000
_cell.angle_alpha   90.00
_cell.angle_beta   90.00
_cell.angle_gamma   90.00
#
_symmetry.space_group_name_H-M   'P 1'
#
loop_
_entity.id
_entity.type
_entity.pdbx_description
1 polymer ?
#
loop_
_entity_poly.entity_id
_entity_poly.type
_entity_poly.pdbx_seq_one_letter_code
_entity_poly.pdbx_strand_id
1 'polypeptide(L)'
;MASSVEDDLTCPVCLEIFQDPQILSCGHTFCLRCVGHHHRFFTFCTRICPMCLQVIHQEPVTNLALRNTCETYQREKERKEREERKEREEREEDERTKCSLHREKILFFCRDDGVTICPQCRKTTHMSHKVQPLTHAVPQRKDQIKAALHPAEKVLESLRNGTALERKVTKYIECQAEQAEKQIKDEFEKLHQFLREEEEARRAALREEEEEKKEKLEGWTEQELKSISDRLLEVEEEMANDDVTFLLNFDQIMRRARYRRSDSQLSSGSLINVSNHVGNLRFRVWEKMKDLCPYYPVVLDPNSAHISVSGDLVSGSRSVHRFYSSNPLQKNSNLLVLGSEAQNASLNYWDVEVGDSKHWTIGVCRRSAAGRNHPQDLTPQNGFWGLCRNGDFYYILGSTETPLQLRRSPKIVRVKLMQRLDLNSWKLSWMLSFSDASNGSVMACIRDVAFRRDLFPFLIPEEKNASLRIVPVNVNITMEKKLTFSDRHMDLIPLYIIGFFVVLLMVLMLWLLKK
;
A
#
# COMPACT_ATOMS: atom_id res chain seq x y z
N MET A 1 74.45 -10.77 20.76
CA MET A 1 73.31 -10.40 19.90
C MET A 1 72.33 -9.75 20.87
N ALA A 2 72.23 -8.44 20.88
CA ALA A 2 71.21 -7.74 21.66
C ALA A 2 69.86 -8.02 20.93
N SER A 3 68.97 -8.77 21.58
CA SER A 3 67.59 -8.87 21.13
C SER A 3 67.04 -7.44 21.06
N SER A 4 66.39 -7.10 19.99
CA SER A 4 65.80 -5.78 19.91
C SER A 4 64.69 -5.70 20.96
N VAL A 5 64.57 -4.57 21.63
CA VAL A 5 63.50 -4.36 22.62
C VAL A 5 62.12 -4.74 22.05
N GLU A 6 62.00 -4.66 20.76
CA GLU A 6 60.78 -5.02 20.01
C GLU A 6 60.52 -6.52 20.05
N ASP A 7 61.58 -7.37 20.04
CA ASP A 7 61.42 -8.83 20.13
C ASP A 7 60.87 -9.24 21.49
N ASP A 8 61.28 -8.57 22.58
CA ASP A 8 60.80 -8.82 23.93
C ASP A 8 59.34 -8.37 24.17
N LEU A 9 58.88 -7.43 23.36
CA LEU A 9 57.53 -6.88 23.41
C LEU A 9 56.58 -7.52 22.38
N THR A 10 57.04 -8.57 21.68
CA THR A 10 56.29 -9.20 20.60
C THR A 10 55.58 -10.50 21.04
N CYS A 11 54.30 -10.63 20.71
CA CYS A 11 53.55 -11.84 20.99
C CYS A 11 53.98 -13.01 20.10
N PRO A 12 54.39 -14.17 20.61
CA PRO A 12 54.90 -15.30 19.83
C PRO A 12 53.82 -16.01 18.99
N VAL A 13 52.56 -15.61 19.10
CA VAL A 13 51.46 -16.20 18.32
C VAL A 13 51.07 -15.34 17.12
N CYS A 14 50.88 -14.03 17.30
CA CYS A 14 50.52 -13.11 16.22
C CYS A 14 51.68 -12.38 15.63
N LEU A 15 52.86 -12.44 16.24
CA LEU A 15 54.11 -11.73 15.83
C LEU A 15 53.95 -10.20 15.77
N GLU A 16 53.04 -9.67 16.57
CA GLU A 16 52.81 -8.22 16.75
C GLU A 16 53.13 -7.84 18.21
N ILE A 17 53.38 -6.55 18.48
CA ILE A 17 53.52 -6.06 19.84
C ILE A 17 52.29 -6.44 20.66
N PHE A 18 52.54 -6.87 21.92
CA PHE A 18 51.47 -7.34 22.78
C PHE A 18 50.31 -6.35 22.93
N GLN A 19 49.11 -6.83 22.67
CA GLN A 19 47.85 -6.13 22.93
C GLN A 19 47.09 -6.85 24.04
N ASP A 20 46.81 -6.15 25.14
CA ASP A 20 46.20 -6.69 26.33
C ASP A 20 46.86 -8.04 26.76
N PRO A 21 48.19 -8.02 27.08
CA PRO A 21 48.92 -9.23 27.35
C PRO A 21 48.41 -9.98 28.56
N GLN A 22 48.20 -11.28 28.39
CA GLN A 22 47.70 -12.21 29.39
C GLN A 22 48.81 -13.21 29.76
N ILE A 23 49.15 -13.33 31.05
CA ILE A 23 50.08 -14.31 31.55
C ILE A 23 49.37 -15.58 31.94
N LEU A 24 49.85 -16.69 31.49
CA LEU A 24 49.34 -18.04 31.82
C LEU A 24 49.98 -18.55 33.11
N SER A 25 49.39 -19.59 33.77
CA SER A 25 49.90 -20.22 34.96
C SER A 25 51.33 -20.81 34.80
N CYS A 26 51.77 -21.06 33.58
CA CYS A 26 53.13 -21.48 33.23
C CYS A 26 54.14 -20.32 33.03
N GLY A 27 53.73 -19.06 33.21
CA GLY A 27 54.55 -17.86 33.05
C GLY A 27 54.65 -17.32 31.63
N HIS A 28 54.17 -17.97 30.61
CA HIS A 28 54.18 -17.45 29.24
C HIS A 28 53.04 -16.43 29.03
N THR A 29 53.34 -15.39 28.22
CA THR A 29 52.41 -14.28 27.95
C THR A 29 52.00 -14.26 26.49
N PHE A 30 50.73 -13.93 26.22
CA PHE A 30 50.15 -13.82 24.88
C PHE A 30 49.14 -12.67 24.84
N CYS A 31 48.79 -12.15 23.66
CA CYS A 31 47.69 -11.20 23.55
C CYS A 31 46.36 -11.83 23.96
N LEU A 32 45.48 -11.03 24.54
CA LEU A 32 44.12 -11.48 24.95
C LEU A 32 43.37 -12.18 23.79
N ARG A 33 43.39 -11.57 22.58
CA ARG A 33 42.79 -12.14 21.37
C ARG A 33 43.43 -13.47 20.95
N CYS A 34 44.75 -13.66 21.17
CA CYS A 34 45.44 -14.89 20.82
C CYS A 34 45.07 -16.02 21.79
N VAL A 35 44.86 -15.71 23.06
CA VAL A 35 44.37 -16.66 24.05
C VAL A 35 42.91 -17.05 23.75
N GLY A 36 42.05 -16.09 23.32
CA GLY A 36 40.62 -16.35 23.13
C GLY A 36 40.26 -17.05 21.82
N HIS A 37 41.01 -16.80 20.72
CA HIS A 37 40.62 -17.24 19.38
C HIS A 37 41.51 -18.34 18.76
N HIS A 38 42.64 -18.68 19.35
CA HIS A 38 43.54 -19.64 18.72
C HIS A 38 43.19 -21.07 19.14
N HIS A 39 42.72 -21.91 18.19
CA HIS A 39 42.41 -23.33 18.42
C HIS A 39 43.59 -24.17 18.93
N ARG A 40 44.83 -23.69 18.90
CA ARG A 40 46.01 -24.32 19.54
C ARG A 40 45.96 -24.28 21.07
N PHE A 41 45.15 -23.39 21.67
CA PHE A 41 44.94 -23.33 23.13
C PHE A 41 43.88 -24.33 23.60
N PHE A 42 43.14 -24.99 22.72
CA PHE A 42 42.09 -25.92 23.06
C PHE A 42 42.32 -27.26 22.35
N THR A 43 42.65 -28.28 23.10
CA THR A 43 42.71 -29.67 22.63
C THR A 43 41.84 -30.53 23.52
N PHE A 44 40.78 -31.16 22.99
CA PHE A 44 39.89 -32.05 23.77
C PHE A 44 39.40 -31.50 25.12
N CYS A 45 38.89 -30.25 25.14
CA CYS A 45 38.41 -29.57 26.35
C CYS A 45 39.48 -29.15 27.39
N THR A 46 40.78 -29.22 27.05
CA THR A 46 41.88 -28.74 27.93
C THR A 46 42.59 -27.55 27.29
N ARG A 47 42.90 -26.53 28.08
CA ARG A 47 43.69 -25.38 27.65
C ARG A 47 45.19 -25.72 27.78
N ILE A 48 45.97 -25.60 26.72
CA ILE A 48 47.38 -25.92 26.66
C ILE A 48 48.18 -24.72 26.18
N CYS A 49 49.30 -24.40 26.86
CA CYS A 49 50.22 -23.35 26.45
C CYS A 49 50.94 -23.73 25.12
N PRO A 50 50.87 -22.89 24.04
CA PRO A 50 51.53 -23.20 22.76
C PRO A 50 53.04 -23.20 22.81
N MET A 51 53.67 -22.61 23.83
CA MET A 51 55.12 -22.52 23.98
C MET A 51 55.75 -23.70 24.75
N CYS A 52 55.09 -24.13 25.84
CA CYS A 52 55.68 -25.18 26.69
C CYS A 52 54.77 -26.42 26.82
N LEU A 53 53.63 -26.48 26.18
CA LEU A 53 52.66 -27.56 26.16
C LEU A 53 52.09 -27.96 27.51
N GLN A 54 52.28 -27.14 28.57
CA GLN A 54 51.70 -27.35 29.89
C GLN A 54 50.19 -27.05 29.88
N VAL A 55 49.44 -27.84 30.63
CA VAL A 55 48.01 -27.65 30.84
C VAL A 55 47.79 -26.41 31.72
N ILE A 56 46.87 -25.56 31.32
CA ILE A 56 46.53 -24.32 32.01
C ILE A 56 45.37 -24.61 32.96
N HIS A 57 45.59 -24.53 34.23
CA HIS A 57 44.60 -24.83 35.26
C HIS A 57 43.88 -23.60 35.80
N GLN A 58 44.42 -22.39 35.54
CA GLN A 58 43.88 -21.14 36.05
C GLN A 58 43.54 -20.22 34.87
N GLU A 59 42.57 -19.32 35.09
CA GLU A 59 42.27 -18.28 34.12
C GLU A 59 43.48 -17.37 33.87
N PRO A 60 43.76 -16.97 32.63
CA PRO A 60 44.84 -16.05 32.32
C PRO A 60 44.67 -14.70 33.03
N VAL A 61 45.75 -14.13 33.55
CA VAL A 61 45.76 -12.86 34.27
C VAL A 61 46.41 -11.79 33.44
N THR A 62 45.88 -10.57 33.44
CA THR A 62 46.45 -9.45 32.70
C THR A 62 47.84 -9.09 33.22
N ASN A 63 48.84 -9.08 32.33
CA ASN A 63 50.18 -8.65 32.63
C ASN A 63 50.25 -7.11 32.50
N LEU A 64 49.90 -6.40 33.57
CA LEU A 64 49.85 -4.94 33.61
C LEU A 64 51.23 -4.28 33.34
N ALA A 65 52.32 -4.88 33.85
CA ALA A 65 53.67 -4.34 33.64
C ALA A 65 54.01 -4.37 32.15
N LEU A 66 53.83 -5.50 31.48
CA LEU A 66 54.10 -5.65 30.03
C LEU A 66 53.15 -4.78 29.21
N ARG A 67 51.88 -4.67 29.59
CA ARG A 67 50.92 -3.79 28.94
C ARG A 67 51.40 -2.33 28.94
N ASN A 68 51.75 -1.80 30.11
CA ASN A 68 52.21 -0.42 30.22
C ASN A 68 53.49 -0.18 29.40
N THR A 69 54.39 -1.17 29.41
CA THR A 69 55.63 -1.08 28.59
C THR A 69 55.34 -1.06 27.10
N CYS A 70 54.46 -1.94 26.61
CA CYS A 70 54.02 -1.96 25.20
C CYS A 70 53.36 -0.65 24.79
N GLU A 71 52.43 -0.14 25.60
CA GLU A 71 51.76 1.16 25.33
C GLU A 71 52.75 2.33 25.28
N THR A 72 53.73 2.35 26.21
CA THR A 72 54.75 3.41 26.21
C THR A 72 55.62 3.29 24.97
N TYR A 73 56.05 2.09 24.59
CA TYR A 73 56.86 1.84 23.41
C TYR A 73 56.13 2.26 22.13
N GLN A 74 54.86 1.91 22.00
CA GLN A 74 54.03 2.29 20.83
C GLN A 74 53.88 3.82 20.72
N ARG A 75 53.61 4.51 21.84
CA ARG A 75 53.51 5.99 21.83
C ARG A 75 54.82 6.65 21.43
N GLU A 76 55.95 6.12 21.89
CA GLU A 76 57.27 6.67 21.51
C GLU A 76 57.59 6.38 20.04
N LYS A 77 57.25 5.20 19.54
CA LYS A 77 57.43 4.85 18.11
C LYS A 77 56.57 5.75 17.22
N GLU A 78 55.30 5.93 17.54
CA GLU A 78 54.39 6.82 16.80
C GLU A 78 54.84 8.28 16.84
N ARG A 79 55.41 8.73 17.98
CA ARG A 79 55.96 10.08 18.11
C ARG A 79 57.13 10.27 17.18
N LYS A 80 58.11 9.34 17.16
CA LYS A 80 59.27 9.38 16.27
C LYS A 80 58.89 9.37 14.80
N GLU A 81 57.98 8.47 14.40
CA GLU A 81 57.47 8.38 13.02
C GLU A 81 56.78 9.68 12.59
N ARG A 82 56.04 10.34 13.50
CA ARG A 82 55.39 11.62 13.24
C ARG A 82 56.40 12.76 13.12
N GLU A 83 57.46 12.78 13.93
CA GLU A 83 58.54 13.76 13.86
C GLU A 83 59.32 13.58 12.55
N GLU A 84 59.75 12.37 12.18
CA GLU A 84 60.44 12.08 10.93
C GLU A 84 59.60 12.43 9.68
N ARG A 85 58.29 12.18 9.76
CA ARG A 85 57.34 12.55 8.69
C ARG A 85 57.26 14.08 8.54
N LYS A 86 57.15 14.81 9.66
CA LYS A 86 57.17 16.28 9.64
C LYS A 86 58.46 16.85 9.06
N GLU A 87 59.61 16.34 9.49
CA GLU A 87 60.89 16.79 8.97
C GLU A 87 61.05 16.51 7.47
N ARG A 88 60.50 15.38 7.00
CA ARG A 88 60.49 15.07 5.57
C ARG A 88 59.58 16.00 4.79
N GLU A 89 58.35 16.24 5.30
CA GLU A 89 57.38 17.17 4.70
C GLU A 89 57.97 18.60 4.64
N GLU A 90 58.62 19.06 5.71
CA GLU A 90 59.27 20.38 5.76
C GLU A 90 60.42 20.49 4.75
N ARG A 91 61.26 19.44 4.59
CA ARG A 91 62.33 19.41 3.58
C ARG A 91 61.77 19.42 2.16
N GLU A 92 60.74 18.63 1.90
CA GLU A 92 60.08 18.60 0.59
C GLU A 92 59.40 19.92 0.26
N GLU A 93 58.83 20.60 1.25
CA GLU A 93 58.22 21.92 1.08
C GLU A 93 59.29 22.99 0.81
N ASP A 94 60.42 22.97 1.53
CA ASP A 94 61.52 23.88 1.28
C ASP A 94 62.13 23.67 -0.12
N GLU A 95 62.29 22.42 -0.57
CA GLU A 95 62.75 22.14 -1.93
C GLU A 95 61.76 22.60 -3.01
N ARG A 96 60.45 22.43 -2.80
CA ARG A 96 59.41 22.90 -3.73
C ARG A 96 59.36 24.43 -3.87
N THR A 97 59.82 25.16 -2.85
CA THR A 97 59.86 26.62 -2.88
C THR A 97 61.11 27.18 -3.53
N LYS A 98 62.08 26.34 -3.93
CA LYS A 98 63.36 26.74 -4.59
C LYS A 98 63.37 26.41 -6.08
N CYS A 99 63.98 27.27 -6.84
CA CYS A 99 64.15 27.05 -8.27
C CYS A 99 65.10 25.88 -8.54
N SER A 100 64.73 24.96 -9.42
CA SER A 100 65.54 23.79 -9.78
C SER A 100 66.87 24.13 -10.44
N LEU A 101 66.98 25.27 -11.16
CA LEU A 101 68.16 25.70 -11.87
C LEU A 101 69.13 26.54 -10.98
N HIS A 102 68.56 27.41 -10.16
CA HIS A 102 69.36 28.39 -9.42
C HIS A 102 69.39 28.20 -7.91
N ARG A 103 68.55 27.27 -7.40
CA ARG A 103 68.35 26.99 -5.97
C ARG A 103 67.92 28.20 -5.12
N GLU A 104 67.54 29.29 -5.79
CA GLU A 104 66.98 30.49 -5.16
C GLU A 104 65.53 30.38 -4.91
N LYS A 105 65.00 31.07 -3.89
CA LYS A 105 63.59 31.10 -3.54
C LYS A 105 62.76 31.65 -4.69
N ILE A 106 61.67 30.95 -5.02
CA ILE A 106 60.72 31.34 -6.04
C ILE A 106 59.89 32.52 -5.49
N LEU A 107 59.91 33.66 -6.16
CA LEU A 107 59.20 34.87 -5.71
C LEU A 107 58.27 35.46 -6.76
N PHE A 108 58.36 35.01 -8.01
CA PHE A 108 57.65 35.59 -9.13
C PHE A 108 56.85 34.50 -9.90
N PHE A 109 55.83 34.96 -10.61
CA PHE A 109 55.06 34.18 -11.54
C PHE A 109 55.12 34.78 -12.94
N CYS A 110 55.56 34.01 -13.92
CA CYS A 110 55.53 34.40 -15.34
C CYS A 110 54.12 34.14 -15.88
N ARG A 111 53.43 35.19 -16.36
CA ARG A 111 52.10 35.09 -16.92
C ARG A 111 52.08 34.41 -18.29
N ASP A 112 53.13 34.66 -19.07
CA ASP A 112 53.19 34.21 -20.47
C ASP A 112 53.47 32.70 -20.53
N ASP A 113 54.33 32.17 -19.65
CA ASP A 113 54.65 30.74 -19.59
C ASP A 113 53.85 29.98 -18.54
N GLY A 114 53.15 30.65 -17.64
CA GLY A 114 52.35 30.01 -16.60
C GLY A 114 53.15 29.34 -15.48
N VAL A 115 54.43 29.71 -15.29
CA VAL A 115 55.34 29.06 -14.34
C VAL A 115 55.80 30.01 -13.24
N THR A 116 56.16 29.44 -12.10
CA THR A 116 56.76 30.18 -10.98
C THR A 116 58.29 30.27 -11.16
N ILE A 117 58.86 31.40 -10.92
CA ILE A 117 60.29 31.68 -11.22
C ILE A 117 61.01 32.40 -10.06
N CYS A 118 62.34 32.22 -9.96
CA CYS A 118 63.17 32.90 -9.04
C CYS A 118 63.66 34.25 -9.62
N PRO A 119 64.29 35.13 -8.82
CA PRO A 119 64.89 36.43 -9.29
C PRO A 119 65.89 36.28 -10.42
N GLN A 120 66.69 35.21 -10.42
CA GLN A 120 67.67 34.98 -11.47
C GLN A 120 67.05 34.57 -12.80
N CYS A 121 66.06 33.68 -12.79
CA CYS A 121 65.25 33.31 -14.00
C CYS A 121 64.61 34.55 -14.62
N ARG A 122 64.08 35.47 -13.80
CA ARG A 122 63.49 36.73 -14.28
C ARG A 122 64.48 37.57 -15.07
N LYS A 123 65.80 37.58 -14.67
CA LYS A 123 66.83 38.37 -15.33
C LYS A 123 67.44 37.70 -16.56
N THR A 124 67.27 36.39 -16.70
CA THR A 124 67.87 35.60 -17.78
C THR A 124 66.81 35.16 -18.82
N THR A 125 66.05 34.13 -18.50
CA THR A 125 65.14 33.43 -19.43
C THR A 125 63.78 34.12 -19.61
N HIS A 126 63.37 34.97 -18.63
CA HIS A 126 62.03 35.62 -18.66
C HIS A 126 62.11 37.15 -18.69
N MET A 127 63.21 37.72 -19.25
CA MET A 127 63.44 39.16 -19.25
C MET A 127 62.36 39.93 -20.06
N SER A 128 61.83 39.37 -21.13
CA SER A 128 60.85 40.01 -21.98
C SER A 128 59.41 39.63 -21.61
N HIS A 129 59.23 38.70 -20.65
CA HIS A 129 57.91 38.16 -20.29
C HIS A 129 57.19 39.00 -19.22
N LYS A 130 55.87 38.96 -19.18
CA LYS A 130 55.05 39.63 -18.17
C LYS A 130 55.16 38.88 -16.85
N VAL A 131 56.00 39.35 -15.96
CA VAL A 131 56.31 38.76 -14.65
C VAL A 131 55.68 39.59 -13.55
N GLN A 132 55.01 38.92 -12.59
CA GLN A 132 54.43 39.56 -11.39
C GLN A 132 54.90 38.85 -10.11
N PRO A 133 54.96 39.55 -8.96
CA PRO A 133 55.24 38.91 -7.67
C PRO A 133 54.17 37.88 -7.30
N LEU A 134 54.56 36.79 -6.63
CA LEU A 134 53.64 35.77 -6.15
C LEU A 134 52.58 36.34 -5.21
N THR A 135 52.97 37.38 -4.41
CA THR A 135 52.04 38.09 -3.51
C THR A 135 50.82 38.69 -4.22
N HIS A 136 50.92 38.99 -5.52
CA HIS A 136 49.85 39.49 -6.36
C HIS A 136 49.21 38.39 -7.21
N ALA A 137 50.03 37.46 -7.71
CA ALA A 137 49.55 36.39 -8.57
C ALA A 137 48.62 35.40 -7.84
N VAL A 138 48.98 35.04 -6.60
CA VAL A 138 48.26 34.02 -5.81
C VAL A 138 46.83 34.48 -5.42
N PRO A 139 46.62 35.69 -4.84
CA PRO A 139 45.28 36.19 -4.55
C PRO A 139 44.39 36.22 -5.80
N GLN A 140 44.92 36.77 -6.90
CA GLN A 140 44.17 36.88 -8.16
C GLN A 140 43.73 35.51 -8.69
N ARG A 141 44.58 34.48 -8.61
CA ARG A 141 44.24 33.11 -9.01
C ARG A 141 43.24 32.45 -8.05
N LYS A 142 43.41 32.68 -6.73
CA LYS A 142 42.45 32.21 -5.72
C LYS A 142 41.05 32.80 -5.94
N ASP A 143 40.95 34.08 -6.29
CA ASP A 143 39.66 34.73 -6.57
C ASP A 143 39.02 34.19 -7.85
N GLN A 144 39.80 33.85 -8.88
CA GLN A 144 39.29 33.16 -10.07
C GLN A 144 38.69 31.79 -9.72
N ILE A 145 39.37 31.03 -8.85
CA ILE A 145 38.86 29.72 -8.38
C ILE A 145 37.60 29.91 -7.55
N LYS A 146 37.56 30.87 -6.62
CA LYS A 146 36.36 31.18 -5.84
C LYS A 146 35.18 31.55 -6.73
N ALA A 147 35.40 32.38 -7.73
CA ALA A 147 34.35 32.74 -8.70
C ALA A 147 33.83 31.50 -9.48
N ALA A 148 34.72 30.56 -9.82
CA ALA A 148 34.36 29.32 -10.48
C ALA A 148 33.61 28.31 -9.54
N LEU A 149 33.87 28.39 -8.23
CA LEU A 149 33.20 27.54 -7.22
C LEU A 149 31.80 28.06 -6.84
N HIS A 150 31.54 29.35 -7.00
CA HIS A 150 30.27 29.97 -6.62
C HIS A 150 28.99 29.28 -7.15
N PRO A 151 28.94 28.81 -8.42
CA PRO A 151 27.80 28.02 -8.89
C PRO A 151 27.61 26.71 -8.11
N ALA A 152 28.70 26.02 -7.77
CA ALA A 152 28.67 24.78 -7.00
C ALA A 152 28.19 25.02 -5.56
N GLU A 153 28.61 26.12 -4.93
CA GLU A 153 28.14 26.53 -3.61
C GLU A 153 26.63 26.80 -3.61
N LYS A 154 26.10 27.46 -4.65
CA LYS A 154 24.65 27.66 -4.82
C LYS A 154 23.89 26.34 -4.97
N VAL A 155 24.43 25.38 -5.73
CA VAL A 155 23.83 24.05 -5.86
C VAL A 155 23.86 23.33 -4.52
N LEU A 156 24.97 23.41 -3.78
CA LEU A 156 25.08 22.78 -2.45
C LEU A 156 24.06 23.36 -1.46
N GLU A 157 23.88 24.69 -1.46
CA GLU A 157 22.86 25.34 -0.64
C GLU A 157 21.44 24.93 -1.04
N SER A 158 21.17 24.83 -2.34
CA SER A 158 19.89 24.32 -2.85
C SER A 158 19.64 22.86 -2.41
N LEU A 159 20.66 22.01 -2.47
CA LEU A 159 20.57 20.62 -2.01
C LEU A 159 20.34 20.52 -0.50
N ARG A 160 21.04 21.35 0.30
CA ARG A 160 20.81 21.41 1.76
C ARG A 160 19.38 21.82 2.11
N ASN A 161 18.80 22.76 1.36
CA ASN A 161 17.41 23.15 1.51
C ASN A 161 16.46 22.01 1.05
N GLY A 162 16.86 21.24 0.02
CA GLY A 162 16.16 20.03 -0.42
C GLY A 162 16.09 18.94 0.65
N THR A 163 17.15 18.75 1.44
CA THR A 163 17.14 17.75 2.52
C THR A 163 16.13 18.05 3.62
N ALA A 164 15.80 19.32 3.85
CA ALA A 164 14.76 19.71 4.79
C ALA A 164 13.34 19.33 4.28
N LEU A 165 13.10 19.45 2.97
CA LEU A 165 11.87 18.99 2.34
C LEU A 165 11.81 17.46 2.35
N GLU A 166 12.89 16.79 2.01
CA GLU A 166 13.01 15.33 2.02
C GLU A 166 12.62 14.73 3.39
N ARG A 167 13.15 15.29 4.48
CA ARG A 167 12.78 14.86 5.85
C ARG A 167 11.29 15.03 6.14
N LYS A 168 10.67 16.11 5.66
CA LYS A 168 9.22 16.32 5.80
C LYS A 168 8.43 15.27 5.01
N VAL A 169 8.87 14.97 3.80
CA VAL A 169 8.24 13.95 2.94
C VAL A 169 8.39 12.57 3.58
N THR A 170 9.57 12.21 4.08
CA THR A 170 9.79 10.93 4.77
C THR A 170 8.85 10.78 5.97
N LYS A 171 8.77 11.80 6.83
CA LYS A 171 7.85 11.78 7.97
C LYS A 171 6.38 11.68 7.55
N TYR A 172 6.03 12.30 6.45
CA TYR A 172 4.67 12.20 5.90
C TYR A 172 4.36 10.79 5.39
N ILE A 173 5.31 10.15 4.69
CA ILE A 173 5.20 8.77 4.23
C ILE A 173 5.03 7.81 5.41
N GLU A 174 5.82 7.96 6.47
CA GLU A 174 5.71 7.16 7.69
C GLU A 174 4.30 7.29 8.30
N CYS A 175 3.80 8.51 8.45
CA CYS A 175 2.46 8.76 8.96
C CYS A 175 1.36 8.15 8.08
N GLN A 176 1.49 8.24 6.74
CA GLN A 176 0.55 7.61 5.81
C GLN A 176 0.56 6.09 5.93
N ALA A 177 1.74 5.48 6.07
CA ALA A 177 1.88 4.04 6.22
C ALA A 177 1.22 3.53 7.51
N GLU A 178 1.46 4.21 8.65
CA GLU A 178 0.84 3.89 9.93
C GLU A 178 -0.69 3.98 9.87
N GLN A 179 -1.22 5.00 9.20
CA GLN A 179 -2.66 5.17 9.05
C GLN A 179 -3.28 4.12 8.14
N ALA A 180 -2.64 3.83 7.01
CA ALA A 180 -3.08 2.78 6.10
C ALA A 180 -3.08 1.41 6.81
N GLU A 181 -2.04 1.11 7.59
CA GLU A 181 -1.97 -0.12 8.39
C GLU A 181 -3.12 -0.20 9.40
N LYS A 182 -3.40 0.91 10.09
CA LYS A 182 -4.52 0.98 11.03
C LYS A 182 -5.86 0.74 10.33
N GLN A 183 -6.11 1.42 9.20
CA GLN A 183 -7.35 1.24 8.43
C GLN A 183 -7.51 -0.21 7.95
N ILE A 184 -6.43 -0.84 7.46
CA ILE A 184 -6.45 -2.25 7.07
C ILE A 184 -6.84 -3.13 8.26
N LYS A 185 -6.25 -2.92 9.44
CA LYS A 185 -6.59 -3.68 10.65
C LYS A 185 -8.05 -3.50 11.06
N ASP A 186 -8.54 -2.26 11.03
CA ASP A 186 -9.91 -1.93 11.41
C ASP A 186 -10.93 -2.58 10.45
N GLU A 187 -10.66 -2.60 9.14
CA GLU A 187 -11.53 -3.26 8.16
C GLU A 187 -11.51 -4.79 8.30
N PHE A 188 -10.34 -5.39 8.51
CA PHE A 188 -10.26 -6.83 8.76
C PHE A 188 -10.94 -7.23 10.07
N GLU A 189 -10.87 -6.41 11.12
CA GLU A 189 -11.55 -6.72 12.38
C GLU A 189 -13.07 -6.72 12.23
N LYS A 190 -13.64 -5.81 11.43
CA LYS A 190 -15.07 -5.84 11.09
C LYS A 190 -15.48 -7.15 10.41
N LEU A 191 -14.67 -7.62 9.45
CA LEU A 191 -14.90 -8.89 8.77
C LEU A 191 -14.79 -10.09 9.74
N HIS A 192 -13.78 -10.11 10.60
CA HIS A 192 -13.59 -11.14 11.60
C HIS A 192 -14.74 -11.18 12.61
N GLN A 193 -15.21 -10.01 13.04
CA GLN A 193 -16.35 -9.92 13.96
C GLN A 193 -17.60 -10.49 13.31
N PHE A 194 -17.91 -10.09 12.08
CA PHE A 194 -19.05 -10.64 11.34
C PHE A 194 -18.98 -12.17 11.21
N LEU A 195 -17.80 -12.70 10.85
CA LEU A 195 -17.62 -14.14 10.70
C LEU A 195 -17.85 -14.90 12.02
N ARG A 196 -17.39 -14.35 13.15
CA ARG A 196 -17.61 -14.91 14.48
C ARG A 196 -19.10 -14.91 14.86
N GLU A 197 -19.78 -13.78 14.61
CA GLU A 197 -21.22 -13.62 14.89
C GLU A 197 -22.05 -14.56 14.02
N GLU A 198 -21.75 -14.67 12.73
CA GLU A 198 -22.47 -15.56 11.80
C GLU A 198 -22.22 -17.04 12.12
N GLU A 199 -21.01 -17.42 12.52
CA GLU A 199 -20.68 -18.77 12.98
C GLU A 199 -21.52 -19.13 14.21
N GLU A 200 -21.53 -18.26 15.25
CA GLU A 200 -22.25 -18.55 16.47
C GLU A 200 -23.76 -18.58 16.24
N ALA A 201 -24.32 -17.69 15.41
CA ALA A 201 -25.73 -17.71 15.07
C ALA A 201 -26.13 -19.04 14.40
N ARG A 202 -25.31 -19.56 13.49
CA ARG A 202 -25.57 -20.85 12.83
C ARG A 202 -25.46 -22.04 13.77
N ARG A 203 -24.45 -21.99 14.66
CA ARG A 203 -24.27 -23.03 15.70
C ARG A 203 -25.43 -23.02 16.69
N ALA A 204 -25.91 -21.84 17.06
CA ALA A 204 -27.09 -21.70 17.91
C ALA A 204 -28.35 -22.28 17.25
N ALA A 205 -28.61 -21.95 15.98
CA ALA A 205 -29.74 -22.51 15.23
C ALA A 205 -29.67 -24.04 15.09
N LEU A 206 -28.47 -24.61 14.94
CA LEU A 206 -28.29 -26.05 14.92
C LEU A 206 -28.62 -26.70 16.28
N ARG A 207 -28.16 -26.09 17.38
CA ARG A 207 -28.45 -26.57 18.75
C ARG A 207 -29.96 -26.50 19.05
N GLU A 208 -30.61 -25.42 18.61
CA GLU A 208 -32.05 -25.23 18.76
C GLU A 208 -32.84 -26.33 18.01
N GLU A 209 -32.48 -26.63 16.75
CA GLU A 209 -33.08 -27.73 16.01
C GLU A 209 -32.81 -29.08 16.67
N GLU A 210 -31.60 -29.30 17.20
CA GLU A 210 -31.24 -30.52 17.92
C GLU A 210 -32.13 -30.72 19.15
N GLU A 211 -32.30 -29.70 19.97
CA GLU A 211 -33.13 -29.76 21.17
C GLU A 211 -34.59 -29.97 20.82
N GLU A 212 -35.13 -29.20 19.85
CA GLU A 212 -36.53 -29.38 19.38
C GLU A 212 -36.82 -30.80 18.90
N LYS A 213 -35.86 -31.41 18.16
CA LYS A 213 -36.04 -32.79 17.67
C LYS A 213 -35.98 -33.81 18.79
N LYS A 214 -35.12 -33.62 19.79
CA LYS A 214 -35.02 -34.48 20.96
C LYS A 214 -36.30 -34.41 21.81
N GLU A 215 -36.76 -33.22 22.15
CA GLU A 215 -38.00 -33.02 22.93
C GLU A 215 -39.22 -33.66 22.23
N LYS A 216 -39.34 -33.46 20.90
CA LYS A 216 -40.41 -34.09 20.14
C LYS A 216 -40.36 -35.62 20.18
N LEU A 217 -39.14 -36.18 20.10
CA LEU A 217 -38.96 -37.64 20.14
C LEU A 217 -39.27 -38.20 21.52
N GLU A 218 -38.80 -37.54 22.58
CA GLU A 218 -39.06 -37.90 23.97
C GLU A 218 -40.54 -37.81 24.29
N GLY A 219 -41.21 -36.69 23.96
CA GLY A 219 -42.63 -36.50 24.19
C GLY A 219 -43.49 -37.50 23.45
N TRP A 220 -43.13 -37.87 22.20
CA TRP A 220 -43.80 -38.93 21.48
C TRP A 220 -43.61 -40.28 22.16
N THR A 221 -42.40 -40.60 22.62
CA THR A 221 -42.11 -41.87 23.28
C THR A 221 -42.87 -42.00 24.61
N GLU A 222 -42.91 -40.93 25.41
CA GLU A 222 -43.68 -40.89 26.66
C GLU A 222 -45.19 -41.07 26.43
N GLN A 223 -45.72 -40.37 25.41
CA GLN A 223 -47.14 -40.48 25.08
C GLN A 223 -47.51 -41.89 24.62
N GLU A 224 -46.68 -42.54 23.80
CA GLU A 224 -46.89 -43.92 23.35
C GLU A 224 -46.79 -44.90 24.52
N LEU A 225 -45.76 -44.76 25.39
CA LEU A 225 -45.67 -45.59 26.59
C LEU A 225 -46.88 -45.44 27.50
N LYS A 226 -47.34 -44.23 27.75
CA LYS A 226 -48.54 -43.97 28.55
C LYS A 226 -49.80 -44.63 27.92
N SER A 227 -50.01 -44.43 26.62
CA SER A 227 -51.15 -45.01 25.89
C SER A 227 -51.18 -46.53 25.97
N ILE A 228 -49.99 -47.17 25.87
CA ILE A 228 -49.91 -48.65 26.00
C ILE A 228 -50.15 -49.08 27.43
N SER A 229 -49.56 -48.36 28.42
CA SER A 229 -49.70 -48.64 29.86
C SER A 229 -51.17 -48.52 30.30
N ASP A 230 -51.88 -47.45 29.92
CA ASP A 230 -53.28 -47.20 30.23
C ASP A 230 -54.13 -48.32 29.64
N ARG A 231 -53.87 -48.72 28.39
CA ARG A 231 -54.58 -49.83 27.74
C ARG A 231 -54.38 -51.20 28.40
N LEU A 232 -53.15 -51.48 28.88
CA LEU A 232 -52.84 -52.69 29.62
C LEU A 232 -53.64 -52.75 30.94
N LEU A 233 -53.68 -51.64 31.70
CA LEU A 233 -54.45 -51.52 32.91
C LEU A 233 -55.94 -51.74 32.68
N GLU A 234 -56.52 -51.12 31.64
CA GLU A 234 -57.94 -51.34 31.28
C GLU A 234 -58.22 -52.79 30.98
N VAL A 235 -57.39 -53.51 30.23
CA VAL A 235 -57.55 -54.90 29.90
C VAL A 235 -57.41 -55.78 31.15
N GLU A 236 -56.45 -55.49 32.03
CA GLU A 236 -56.22 -56.19 33.32
C GLU A 236 -57.45 -56.02 34.25
N GLU A 237 -58.05 -54.82 34.34
CA GLU A 237 -59.26 -54.55 35.11
C GLU A 237 -60.45 -55.31 34.56
N GLU A 238 -60.59 -55.32 33.22
CA GLU A 238 -61.70 -56.07 32.56
C GLU A 238 -61.52 -57.59 32.75
N MET A 239 -60.32 -58.13 32.83
CA MET A 239 -60.00 -59.51 33.11
C MET A 239 -60.29 -59.89 34.57
N ALA A 240 -60.30 -58.96 35.50
CA ALA A 240 -60.56 -59.16 36.92
C ALA A 240 -62.09 -59.17 37.24
N ASN A 241 -63.01 -58.95 36.27
CA ASN A 241 -64.42 -59.01 36.46
C ASN A 241 -64.88 -60.46 36.72
N ASP A 242 -66.16 -60.63 37.17
CA ASP A 242 -66.74 -61.92 37.37
C ASP A 242 -66.85 -62.74 36.05
N ASP A 243 -66.80 -64.05 36.15
CA ASP A 243 -66.71 -64.97 35.01
C ASP A 243 -67.79 -64.72 33.92
N VAL A 244 -68.99 -64.32 34.32
CA VAL A 244 -70.08 -64.07 33.38
C VAL A 244 -69.86 -62.77 32.60
N THR A 245 -69.56 -61.72 33.31
CA THR A 245 -69.28 -60.41 32.70
C THR A 245 -68.04 -60.48 31.81
N PHE A 246 -66.98 -61.18 32.20
CA PHE A 246 -65.80 -61.40 31.37
C PHE A 246 -66.14 -62.11 30.05
N LEU A 247 -66.89 -63.24 30.12
CA LEU A 247 -67.22 -63.99 28.93
C LEU A 247 -68.14 -63.19 27.97
N LEU A 248 -69.08 -62.42 28.52
CA LEU A 248 -69.93 -61.55 27.69
C LEU A 248 -69.16 -60.48 26.93
N ASN A 249 -68.09 -59.99 27.49
CA ASN A 249 -67.26 -58.94 26.92
C ASN A 249 -65.96 -59.45 26.23
N PHE A 250 -65.75 -60.75 26.15
CA PHE A 250 -64.53 -61.40 25.70
C PHE A 250 -64.04 -60.87 24.33
N ASP A 251 -64.88 -60.77 23.33
CA ASP A 251 -64.52 -60.29 21.99
C ASP A 251 -64.15 -58.83 21.98
N GLN A 252 -64.66 -58.03 22.89
CA GLN A 252 -64.34 -56.63 23.03
C GLN A 252 -62.97 -56.48 23.73
N ILE A 253 -62.70 -57.19 24.79
CA ILE A 253 -61.46 -57.30 25.52
C ILE A 253 -60.34 -57.76 24.58
N MET A 254 -60.62 -58.85 23.82
CA MET A 254 -59.68 -59.37 22.81
C MET A 254 -59.31 -58.33 21.71
N ARG A 255 -60.29 -57.54 21.28
CA ARG A 255 -60.04 -56.47 20.31
C ARG A 255 -59.15 -55.39 20.90
N ARG A 256 -59.28 -54.97 22.16
CA ARG A 256 -58.46 -54.03 22.87
C ARG A 256 -57.09 -54.62 23.17
N ALA A 257 -56.95 -55.87 23.54
CA ALA A 257 -55.68 -56.54 23.82
C ALA A 257 -54.81 -56.71 22.57
N ARG A 258 -55.42 -56.80 21.37
CA ARG A 258 -54.72 -56.92 20.09
C ARG A 258 -54.12 -55.57 19.68
N TYR A 259 -53.00 -55.15 20.32
CA TYR A 259 -52.25 -53.99 19.92
C TYR A 259 -51.33 -54.33 18.73
N ARG A 260 -51.32 -53.47 17.72
CA ARG A 260 -50.29 -53.46 16.68
C ARG A 260 -49.60 -52.13 16.73
N ARG A 261 -48.31 -52.14 16.96
CA ARG A 261 -47.48 -50.92 16.86
C ARG A 261 -47.60 -50.37 15.44
N SER A 262 -47.87 -49.08 15.34
CA SER A 262 -47.81 -48.38 14.07
C SER A 262 -46.33 -48.08 13.73
N ASP A 263 -45.78 -48.80 12.76
CA ASP A 263 -44.38 -48.64 12.34
C ASP A 263 -44.08 -47.30 11.64
N SER A 264 -45.06 -46.41 11.55
CA SER A 264 -45.04 -45.32 10.56
C SER A 264 -44.61 -43.95 11.07
N GLN A 265 -44.08 -43.79 12.31
CA GLN A 265 -43.94 -42.42 12.85
C GLN A 265 -42.53 -41.83 12.91
N LEU A 266 -41.47 -42.60 12.72
CA LEU A 266 -40.12 -42.06 12.56
C LEU A 266 -39.89 -41.76 11.07
N SER A 267 -40.28 -40.55 10.66
CA SER A 267 -40.02 -40.07 9.30
C SER A 267 -38.66 -39.39 9.21
N SER A 268 -38.14 -39.20 8.00
CA SER A 268 -36.91 -38.44 7.77
C SER A 268 -36.97 -37.01 8.35
N GLY A 269 -38.17 -36.48 8.60
CA GLY A 269 -38.40 -35.21 9.29
C GLY A 269 -38.05 -35.19 10.78
N SER A 270 -37.86 -36.36 11.41
CA SER A 270 -37.42 -36.48 12.81
C SER A 270 -35.92 -36.26 12.98
N LEU A 271 -35.15 -36.23 11.88
CA LEU A 271 -33.72 -36.00 11.88
C LEU A 271 -33.39 -34.52 11.63
N ILE A 272 -32.17 -34.10 12.03
CA ILE A 272 -31.66 -32.78 11.73
C ILE A 272 -31.58 -32.60 10.21
N ASN A 273 -31.99 -31.42 9.75
CA ASN A 273 -31.86 -31.04 8.34
C ASN A 273 -30.44 -30.50 8.07
N VAL A 274 -29.47 -31.41 7.99
CA VAL A 274 -28.06 -31.08 7.77
C VAL A 274 -27.86 -30.21 6.53
N SER A 275 -28.67 -30.41 5.47
CA SER A 275 -28.55 -29.63 4.24
C SER A 275 -28.93 -28.14 4.43
N ASN A 276 -29.81 -27.82 5.38
CA ASN A 276 -30.13 -26.43 5.72
C ASN A 276 -28.98 -25.73 6.42
N HIS A 277 -28.22 -26.44 7.26
CA HIS A 277 -27.12 -25.85 8.02
C HIS A 277 -25.83 -25.73 7.22
N VAL A 278 -25.45 -26.78 6.45
CA VAL A 278 -24.17 -26.81 5.75
C VAL A 278 -24.27 -26.68 4.23
N GLY A 279 -25.48 -26.80 3.66
CA GLY A 279 -25.66 -26.67 2.22
C GLY A 279 -25.33 -25.28 1.71
N ASN A 280 -24.38 -25.18 0.78
CA ASN A 280 -23.89 -23.91 0.23
C ASN A 280 -23.43 -22.91 1.32
N LEU A 281 -22.91 -23.41 2.46
CA LEU A 281 -22.58 -22.60 3.63
C LEU A 281 -21.71 -21.39 3.27
N ARG A 282 -20.62 -21.62 2.51
CA ARG A 282 -19.69 -20.54 2.10
C ARG A 282 -20.39 -19.47 1.27
N PHE A 283 -21.27 -19.87 0.36
CA PHE A 283 -22.02 -18.93 -0.48
C PHE A 283 -23.00 -18.10 0.36
N ARG A 284 -23.75 -18.73 1.28
CA ARG A 284 -24.69 -18.03 2.16
C ARG A 284 -24.01 -17.04 3.10
N VAL A 285 -22.83 -17.39 3.63
CA VAL A 285 -22.02 -16.48 4.46
C VAL A 285 -21.54 -15.31 3.60
N TRP A 286 -20.97 -15.59 2.42
CA TRP A 286 -20.51 -14.56 1.51
C TRP A 286 -21.66 -13.65 1.05
N GLU A 287 -22.84 -14.18 0.81
CA GLU A 287 -24.01 -13.40 0.40
C GLU A 287 -24.44 -12.38 1.46
N LYS A 288 -24.43 -12.75 2.73
CA LYS A 288 -24.68 -11.83 3.85
C LYS A 288 -23.54 -10.82 4.03
N MET A 289 -22.28 -11.21 3.71
CA MET A 289 -21.12 -10.35 3.84
C MET A 289 -21.09 -9.21 2.81
N LYS A 290 -21.85 -9.28 1.72
CA LYS A 290 -21.92 -8.24 0.69
C LYS A 290 -22.24 -6.86 1.25
N ASP A 291 -23.15 -6.79 2.23
CA ASP A 291 -23.57 -5.52 2.84
C ASP A 291 -22.46 -4.84 3.65
N LEU A 292 -21.46 -5.62 4.08
CA LEU A 292 -20.26 -5.12 4.77
C LEU A 292 -19.13 -4.72 3.81
N CYS A 293 -19.22 -5.11 2.55
CA CYS A 293 -18.19 -4.90 1.55
C CYS A 293 -18.70 -3.97 0.44
N PRO A 294 -18.90 -2.67 0.71
CA PRO A 294 -19.37 -1.73 -0.30
C PRO A 294 -18.34 -1.61 -1.43
N TYR A 295 -18.79 -1.68 -2.67
CA TYR A 295 -17.94 -1.45 -3.84
C TYR A 295 -18.04 0.00 -4.28
N TYR A 296 -16.92 0.71 -4.28
CA TYR A 296 -16.83 2.09 -4.77
C TYR A 296 -16.28 2.10 -6.21
N PRO A 297 -17.07 2.56 -7.20
CA PRO A 297 -16.62 2.63 -8.59
C PRO A 297 -15.51 3.65 -8.84
N VAL A 298 -15.34 4.57 -7.92
CA VAL A 298 -14.26 5.56 -7.89
C VAL A 298 -13.63 5.56 -6.51
N VAL A 299 -12.34 5.27 -6.45
CA VAL A 299 -11.52 5.41 -5.24
C VAL A 299 -10.78 6.74 -5.36
N LEU A 300 -10.86 7.58 -4.34
CA LEU A 300 -10.24 8.91 -4.32
C LEU A 300 -8.77 8.83 -3.89
N ASP A 301 -7.89 9.60 -4.54
CA ASP A 301 -6.47 9.70 -4.19
C ASP A 301 -6.23 10.78 -3.13
N PRO A 302 -5.90 10.42 -1.88
CA PRO A 302 -5.65 11.38 -0.82
C PRO A 302 -4.47 12.31 -1.09
N ASN A 303 -3.52 11.89 -1.95
CA ASN A 303 -2.35 12.69 -2.30
C ASN A 303 -2.64 13.77 -3.34
N SER A 304 -3.80 13.72 -3.99
CA SER A 304 -4.17 14.67 -5.04
C SER A 304 -4.64 16.02 -4.51
N ALA A 305 -5.03 16.11 -3.24
CA ALA A 305 -5.64 17.31 -2.65
C ALA A 305 -5.01 17.74 -1.31
N HIS A 306 -5.27 19.00 -0.94
CA HIS A 306 -4.89 19.60 0.34
C HIS A 306 -5.98 19.47 1.43
N ILE A 307 -7.07 18.80 1.09
CA ILE A 307 -8.26 18.63 1.95
C ILE A 307 -8.34 17.21 2.48
N SER A 308 -9.12 17.01 3.52
CA SER A 308 -9.31 15.70 4.11
C SER A 308 -10.10 14.79 3.15
N VAL A 309 -9.47 13.69 2.75
CA VAL A 309 -10.10 12.59 2.02
C VAL A 309 -10.14 11.40 2.95
N SER A 310 -11.32 10.89 3.26
CA SER A 310 -11.52 9.70 4.08
C SER A 310 -12.31 8.67 3.29
N GLY A 311 -11.58 7.75 2.64
CA GLY A 311 -12.17 6.74 1.78
C GLY A 311 -12.99 7.33 0.62
N ASP A 312 -14.31 7.30 0.76
CA ASP A 312 -15.30 7.79 -0.22
C ASP A 312 -15.71 9.26 -0.02
N LEU A 313 -15.31 9.89 1.09
CA LEU A 313 -15.73 11.23 1.52
C LEU A 313 -14.63 12.26 1.32
N VAL A 314 -14.99 13.37 0.68
CA VAL A 314 -14.16 14.58 0.55
C VAL A 314 -14.84 15.70 1.34
N SER A 315 -14.13 16.28 2.29
CA SER A 315 -14.63 17.42 3.08
C SER A 315 -13.87 18.69 2.71
N GLY A 316 -14.58 19.74 2.36
CA GLY A 316 -14.02 21.07 2.09
C GLY A 316 -13.46 21.76 3.34
N SER A 317 -13.76 21.24 4.53
CA SER A 317 -13.19 21.73 5.78
C SER A 317 -11.72 21.32 5.90
N ARG A 318 -10.86 22.29 6.18
CA ARG A 318 -9.54 22.03 6.76
C ARG A 318 -9.65 21.52 8.21
N SER A 319 -10.80 20.97 8.59
CA SER A 319 -11.07 20.59 9.96
C SER A 319 -10.21 19.40 10.34
N VAL A 320 -9.31 19.68 11.18
CA VAL A 320 -9.18 19.19 12.56
C VAL A 320 -9.33 17.67 12.79
N HIS A 321 -9.62 16.85 11.80
CA HIS A 321 -9.20 15.47 11.91
C HIS A 321 -7.71 15.43 11.62
N ARG A 322 -6.94 15.52 12.71
CA ARG A 322 -5.49 15.55 12.87
C ARG A 322 -4.74 14.37 12.24
N PHE A 323 -5.24 13.78 11.17
CA PHE A 323 -4.70 12.51 10.66
C PHE A 323 -3.81 12.67 9.43
N TYR A 324 -3.90 13.77 8.67
CA TYR A 324 -2.92 14.04 7.64
C TYR A 324 -2.29 15.41 7.89
N SER A 325 -1.00 15.44 8.26
CA SER A 325 -0.21 16.65 8.07
C SER A 325 -0.28 17.00 6.59
N SER A 326 -0.42 18.30 6.26
CA SER A 326 -0.50 18.76 4.87
C SER A 326 0.60 18.14 4.02
N ASN A 327 0.25 17.59 2.86
CA ASN A 327 1.21 17.01 1.92
C ASN A 327 2.33 18.02 1.63
N PRO A 328 3.59 17.74 2.01
CA PRO A 328 4.69 18.70 1.89
C PRO A 328 5.09 18.98 0.44
N LEU A 329 4.63 18.19 -0.53
CA LEU A 329 4.88 18.36 -1.96
C LEU A 329 3.86 19.28 -2.62
N GLN A 330 2.73 19.53 -2.00
CA GLN A 330 1.72 20.44 -2.53
C GLN A 330 1.98 21.88 -2.12
N LYS A 331 2.30 22.72 -3.08
CA LYS A 331 2.61 24.16 -2.86
C LYS A 331 1.37 25.06 -2.74
N ASN A 332 0.19 24.61 -3.16
CA ASN A 332 -1.03 25.42 -3.24
C ASN A 332 -2.19 24.76 -2.45
N SER A 333 -3.11 25.58 -1.96
CA SER A 333 -4.36 25.16 -1.32
C SER A 333 -5.34 24.55 -2.33
N ASN A 334 -5.00 23.40 -2.90
CA ASN A 334 -5.79 22.74 -3.91
C ASN A 334 -6.95 21.98 -3.27
N LEU A 335 -8.17 22.31 -3.66
CA LEU A 335 -9.40 21.61 -3.27
C LEU A 335 -9.77 20.48 -4.24
N LEU A 336 -9.05 20.33 -5.34
CA LEU A 336 -9.31 19.33 -6.36
C LEU A 336 -8.85 17.96 -5.88
N VAL A 337 -9.76 17.01 -5.74
CA VAL A 337 -9.50 15.59 -5.44
C VAL A 337 -9.69 14.78 -6.70
N LEU A 338 -8.73 13.91 -7.01
CA LEU A 338 -8.78 13.00 -8.16
C LEU A 338 -9.18 11.59 -7.74
N GLY A 339 -9.79 10.86 -8.65
CA GLY A 339 -9.81 9.40 -8.57
C GLY A 339 -8.41 8.82 -8.75
N SER A 340 -8.14 7.71 -8.09
CA SER A 340 -6.85 7.01 -8.16
C SER A 340 -6.60 6.36 -9.53
N GLU A 341 -7.68 5.99 -10.24
CA GLU A 341 -7.64 5.28 -11.51
C GLU A 341 -8.37 6.04 -12.63
N ALA A 342 -7.86 5.85 -13.86
CA ALA A 342 -8.52 6.38 -15.04
C ALA A 342 -9.74 5.54 -15.44
N GLN A 343 -10.79 6.20 -15.89
CA GLN A 343 -12.02 5.57 -16.36
C GLN A 343 -11.93 5.28 -17.85
N ASN A 344 -11.54 4.04 -18.21
CA ASN A 344 -11.24 3.65 -19.59
C ASN A 344 -12.27 2.66 -20.21
N ALA A 345 -13.26 2.22 -19.42
CA ALA A 345 -14.30 1.32 -19.94
C ALA A 345 -15.29 2.04 -20.87
N SER A 346 -15.87 1.29 -21.79
CA SER A 346 -16.83 1.81 -22.77
C SER A 346 -18.12 2.38 -22.16
N LEU A 347 -18.41 2.01 -20.91
CA LEU A 347 -19.52 2.52 -20.12
C LEU A 347 -19.13 2.51 -18.65
N ASN A 348 -18.93 3.68 -18.06
CA ASN A 348 -18.70 3.88 -16.64
C ASN A 348 -19.68 4.90 -16.10
N TYR A 349 -20.21 4.62 -14.91
CA TYR A 349 -20.95 5.61 -14.15
C TYR A 349 -20.62 5.50 -12.67
N TRP A 350 -20.73 6.62 -11.98
CA TRP A 350 -20.64 6.70 -10.54
C TRP A 350 -21.58 7.79 -10.03
N ASP A 351 -22.04 7.62 -8.82
CA ASP A 351 -22.93 8.54 -8.15
C ASP A 351 -22.15 9.33 -7.11
N VAL A 352 -22.38 10.64 -7.11
CA VAL A 352 -21.76 11.58 -6.17
C VAL A 352 -22.86 12.20 -5.31
N GLU A 353 -22.84 11.94 -4.02
CA GLU A 353 -23.69 12.62 -3.05
C GLU A 353 -23.15 14.03 -2.83
N VAL A 354 -23.92 15.03 -3.27
CA VAL A 354 -23.61 16.46 -3.14
C VAL A 354 -24.38 17.12 -2.01
N GLY A 355 -25.37 16.42 -1.47
CA GLY A 355 -26.21 16.88 -0.37
C GLY A 355 -26.91 18.21 -0.67
N ASP A 356 -26.87 19.11 0.33
CA ASP A 356 -27.44 20.46 0.23
C ASP A 356 -26.40 21.52 -0.13
N SER A 357 -25.15 21.12 -0.46
CA SER A 357 -24.06 22.04 -0.82
C SER A 357 -24.42 22.85 -2.06
N LYS A 358 -24.17 24.16 -2.01
CA LYS A 358 -24.47 25.11 -3.06
C LYS A 358 -23.28 25.43 -3.96
N HIS A 359 -22.06 25.02 -3.56
CA HIS A 359 -20.84 25.32 -4.32
C HIS A 359 -19.97 24.08 -4.42
N TRP A 360 -19.94 23.48 -5.60
CA TRP A 360 -19.13 22.30 -5.90
C TRP A 360 -18.92 22.14 -7.40
N THR A 361 -17.85 21.45 -7.74
CA THR A 361 -17.56 21.07 -9.14
C THR A 361 -17.19 19.58 -9.20
N ILE A 362 -17.82 18.85 -10.13
CA ILE A 362 -17.58 17.41 -10.35
C ILE A 362 -17.43 17.12 -11.83
N GLY A 363 -16.62 16.12 -12.18
CA GLY A 363 -16.44 15.75 -13.57
C GLY A 363 -15.27 14.80 -13.82
N VAL A 364 -14.67 14.95 -15.00
CA VAL A 364 -13.47 14.21 -15.40
C VAL A 364 -12.40 15.17 -15.92
N CYS A 365 -11.14 14.83 -15.69
CA CYS A 365 -10.02 15.61 -16.20
C CYS A 365 -8.87 14.71 -16.69
N ARG A 366 -7.94 15.30 -17.45
CA ARG A 366 -6.66 14.64 -17.78
C ARG A 366 -5.71 14.72 -16.58
N ARG A 367 -4.92 13.68 -16.33
CA ARG A 367 -3.92 13.69 -15.25
C ARG A 367 -2.95 14.88 -15.36
N SER A 368 -2.57 15.27 -16.59
CA SER A 368 -1.70 16.44 -16.83
C SER A 368 -2.34 17.79 -16.46
N ALA A 369 -3.65 17.82 -16.28
CA ALA A 369 -4.41 19.02 -15.90
C ALA A 369 -4.47 19.22 -14.37
N ALA A 370 -4.24 18.17 -13.59
CA ALA A 370 -4.43 18.13 -12.14
C ALA A 370 -3.61 19.16 -11.33
N GLY A 371 -2.51 19.67 -11.89
CA GLY A 371 -1.71 20.73 -11.27
C GLY A 371 -2.23 22.16 -11.46
N ARG A 372 -3.32 22.33 -12.22
CA ARG A 372 -3.93 23.65 -12.52
C ARG A 372 -5.15 23.85 -11.64
N ASN A 373 -5.07 24.75 -10.68
CA ASN A 373 -6.03 24.78 -9.56
C ASN A 373 -6.83 26.07 -9.48
N HIS A 374 -6.64 26.99 -10.42
CA HIS A 374 -7.42 28.22 -10.43
C HIS A 374 -8.80 27.97 -11.05
N PRO A 375 -9.91 28.49 -10.51
CA PRO A 375 -11.24 28.32 -11.11
C PRO A 375 -11.31 28.69 -12.61
N GLN A 376 -10.49 29.66 -13.02
CA GLN A 376 -10.36 30.08 -14.42
C GLN A 376 -9.66 29.05 -15.32
N ASP A 377 -8.92 28.10 -14.74
CA ASP A 377 -8.20 27.07 -15.46
C ASP A 377 -9.05 25.81 -15.70
N LEU A 378 -10.21 25.70 -15.06
CA LEU A 378 -11.13 24.56 -15.19
C LEU A 378 -11.90 24.61 -16.49
N THR A 379 -11.21 24.47 -17.61
CA THR A 379 -11.80 24.56 -18.95
C THR A 379 -11.48 23.32 -19.79
N PRO A 380 -12.29 23.00 -20.82
CA PRO A 380 -12.02 21.88 -21.72
C PRO A 380 -10.66 22.00 -22.43
N GLN A 381 -10.21 23.24 -22.76
CA GLN A 381 -8.90 23.49 -23.36
C GLN A 381 -7.76 23.06 -22.46
N ASN A 382 -7.95 23.23 -21.16
CA ASN A 382 -7.01 22.82 -20.14
C ASN A 382 -7.17 21.34 -19.72
N GLY A 383 -8.17 20.63 -20.27
CA GLY A 383 -8.41 19.22 -20.04
C GLY A 383 -9.35 18.91 -18.88
N PHE A 384 -10.29 19.81 -18.58
CA PHE A 384 -11.35 19.61 -17.58
C PHE A 384 -12.73 19.60 -18.25
N TRP A 385 -13.56 18.63 -17.90
CA TRP A 385 -14.96 18.53 -18.32
C TRP A 385 -15.80 18.20 -17.11
N GLY A 386 -16.78 19.03 -16.80
CA GLY A 386 -17.54 18.85 -15.58
C GLY A 386 -18.77 19.72 -15.50
N LEU A 387 -19.50 19.51 -14.43
CA LEU A 387 -20.64 20.28 -13.98
C LEU A 387 -20.26 21.02 -12.69
N CYS A 388 -20.51 22.31 -12.65
CA CYS A 388 -20.30 23.18 -11.48
C CYS A 388 -21.66 23.67 -10.98
N ARG A 389 -21.86 23.71 -9.67
CA ARG A 389 -22.96 24.40 -9.01
C ARG A 389 -22.43 25.65 -8.30
N ASN A 390 -23.04 26.79 -8.57
CA ASN A 390 -22.78 28.04 -7.88
C ASN A 390 -24.10 28.69 -7.44
N GLY A 391 -24.40 28.58 -6.16
CA GLY A 391 -25.70 28.98 -5.59
C GLY A 391 -26.84 28.10 -6.11
N ASP A 392 -27.78 28.73 -6.80
CA ASP A 392 -28.96 28.06 -7.36
C ASP A 392 -28.80 27.70 -8.85
N PHE A 393 -27.64 28.01 -9.44
CA PHE A 393 -27.35 27.81 -10.86
C PHE A 393 -26.35 26.71 -11.09
N TYR A 394 -26.47 26.03 -12.24
CA TYR A 394 -25.56 24.99 -12.70
C TYR A 394 -24.89 25.41 -14.01
N TYR A 395 -23.60 25.12 -14.15
CA TYR A 395 -22.78 25.51 -15.29
C TYR A 395 -22.00 24.30 -15.80
N ILE A 396 -21.90 24.16 -17.11
CA ILE A 396 -20.94 23.25 -17.74
C ILE A 396 -19.59 23.96 -17.81
N LEU A 397 -18.53 23.35 -17.38
CA LEU A 397 -17.19 23.93 -17.39
C LEU A 397 -16.78 24.36 -18.80
N GLY A 398 -16.35 25.62 -18.93
CA GLY A 398 -15.92 26.21 -20.19
C GLY A 398 -17.03 26.57 -21.18
N SER A 399 -18.30 26.42 -20.79
CA SER A 399 -19.42 26.90 -21.56
C SER A 399 -19.67 28.39 -21.28
N THR A 400 -19.95 29.14 -22.34
CA THR A 400 -20.43 30.54 -22.25
C THR A 400 -21.95 30.62 -22.29
N GLU A 401 -22.63 29.46 -22.30
CA GLU A 401 -24.09 29.40 -22.35
C GLU A 401 -24.74 29.86 -21.02
N THR A 402 -26.02 30.16 -21.09
CA THR A 402 -26.84 30.55 -19.94
C THR A 402 -26.83 29.48 -18.86
N PRO A 403 -26.81 29.88 -17.58
CA PRO A 403 -26.84 28.91 -16.47
C PRO A 403 -28.10 28.04 -16.52
N LEU A 404 -27.91 26.77 -16.25
CA LEU A 404 -29.01 25.81 -16.14
C LEU A 404 -29.73 26.01 -14.82
N GLN A 405 -31.04 26.25 -14.87
CA GLN A 405 -31.89 26.34 -13.69
C GLN A 405 -32.74 25.08 -13.57
N LEU A 406 -32.53 24.33 -12.51
CA LEU A 406 -33.26 23.08 -12.25
C LEU A 406 -34.46 23.35 -11.34
N ARG A 407 -35.58 22.67 -11.61
CA ARG A 407 -36.78 22.76 -10.76
C ARG A 407 -36.56 22.21 -9.35
N ARG A 408 -35.65 21.24 -9.18
CA ARG A 408 -35.23 20.65 -7.89
C ARG A 408 -33.73 20.44 -7.91
N SER A 409 -33.09 20.72 -6.78
CA SER A 409 -31.68 20.41 -6.60
C SER A 409 -31.52 18.92 -6.29
N PRO A 410 -30.74 18.17 -7.07
CA PRO A 410 -30.45 16.77 -6.78
C PRO A 410 -29.55 16.68 -5.54
N LYS A 411 -29.78 15.67 -4.70
CA LYS A 411 -28.87 15.34 -3.60
C LYS A 411 -27.76 14.38 -4.03
N ILE A 412 -28.01 13.60 -5.08
CA ILE A 412 -27.05 12.67 -5.67
C ILE A 412 -27.02 12.91 -7.17
N VAL A 413 -25.84 13.20 -7.67
CA VAL A 413 -25.61 13.40 -9.11
C VAL A 413 -24.92 12.19 -9.69
N ARG A 414 -25.54 11.56 -10.68
CA ARG A 414 -24.94 10.49 -11.49
C ARG A 414 -24.09 11.08 -12.58
N VAL A 415 -22.81 10.76 -12.56
CA VAL A 415 -21.86 11.06 -13.64
C VAL A 415 -21.71 9.82 -14.50
N LYS A 416 -21.98 9.91 -15.79
CA LYS A 416 -21.92 8.79 -16.71
C LYS A 416 -21.03 9.13 -17.88
N LEU A 417 -19.99 8.31 -18.07
CA LEU A 417 -19.08 8.38 -19.19
C LEU A 417 -19.39 7.21 -20.14
N MET A 418 -19.74 7.50 -21.37
CA MET A 418 -20.08 6.47 -22.36
C MET A 418 -19.43 6.75 -23.70
N GLN A 419 -19.09 5.67 -24.38
CA GLN A 419 -18.64 5.72 -25.77
C GLN A 419 -19.83 5.51 -26.70
N ARG A 420 -19.99 6.37 -27.70
CA ARG A 420 -21.05 6.31 -28.69
C ARG A 420 -20.45 6.28 -30.08
N LEU A 421 -20.97 5.40 -30.91
CA LEU A 421 -20.68 5.42 -32.36
C LEU A 421 -21.53 6.51 -33.01
N ASP A 422 -20.90 7.52 -33.58
CA ASP A 422 -21.58 8.49 -34.45
C ASP A 422 -21.84 7.83 -35.79
N LEU A 423 -23.10 7.58 -36.11
CA LEU A 423 -23.53 6.90 -37.32
C LEU A 423 -23.26 7.72 -38.60
N ASN A 424 -23.11 9.05 -38.47
CA ASN A 424 -22.85 9.91 -39.62
C ASN A 424 -21.36 9.93 -39.99
N SER A 425 -20.47 9.85 -39.02
CA SER A 425 -19.01 9.91 -39.21
C SER A 425 -18.30 8.57 -39.04
N TRP A 426 -18.99 7.52 -38.60
CA TRP A 426 -18.45 6.22 -38.22
C TRP A 426 -17.29 6.32 -37.22
N LYS A 427 -17.28 7.41 -36.42
CA LYS A 427 -16.27 7.62 -35.37
C LYS A 427 -16.86 7.35 -34.01
N LEU A 428 -16.04 6.72 -33.15
CA LEU A 428 -16.36 6.59 -31.75
C LEU A 428 -16.13 7.94 -31.06
N SER A 429 -17.18 8.51 -30.51
CA SER A 429 -17.14 9.73 -29.72
C SER A 429 -17.49 9.42 -28.26
N TRP A 430 -16.92 10.18 -27.35
CA TRP A 430 -17.23 10.08 -25.94
C TRP A 430 -18.31 11.08 -25.55
N MET A 431 -19.16 10.66 -24.62
CA MET A 431 -20.20 11.50 -24.06
C MET A 431 -20.14 11.44 -22.53
N LEU A 432 -20.07 12.60 -21.90
CA LEU A 432 -20.14 12.77 -20.45
C LEU A 432 -21.50 13.37 -20.11
N SER A 433 -22.29 12.68 -19.32
CA SER A 433 -23.62 13.15 -18.91
C SER A 433 -23.75 13.20 -17.40
N PHE A 434 -24.51 14.18 -16.93
CA PHE A 434 -24.87 14.41 -15.55
C PHE A 434 -26.38 14.28 -15.41
N SER A 435 -26.83 13.48 -14.46
CA SER A 435 -28.27 13.25 -14.20
C SER A 435 -28.54 13.16 -12.72
N ASP A 436 -29.75 13.48 -12.30
CA ASP A 436 -30.23 13.21 -10.97
C ASP A 436 -30.37 11.68 -10.78
N ALA A 437 -29.60 11.12 -9.83
CA ALA A 437 -29.60 9.67 -9.60
C ALA A 437 -30.93 9.15 -9.08
N SER A 438 -31.77 10.00 -8.46
CA SER A 438 -33.05 9.61 -7.87
C SER A 438 -34.15 9.34 -8.91
N ASN A 439 -34.14 10.08 -10.01
CA ASN A 439 -35.20 10.02 -11.03
C ASN A 439 -34.68 9.86 -12.47
N GLY A 440 -33.35 9.85 -12.66
CA GLY A 440 -32.73 9.69 -13.95
C GLY A 440 -32.81 10.90 -14.89
N SER A 441 -33.34 12.06 -14.40
CA SER A 441 -33.45 13.25 -15.24
C SER A 441 -32.08 13.80 -15.63
N VAL A 442 -31.86 14.00 -16.91
CA VAL A 442 -30.58 14.54 -17.42
C VAL A 442 -30.51 16.03 -17.12
N MET A 443 -29.45 16.45 -16.44
CA MET A 443 -29.15 17.84 -16.11
C MET A 443 -28.28 18.50 -17.20
N ALA A 444 -27.23 17.81 -17.60
CA ALA A 444 -26.27 18.28 -18.57
C ALA A 444 -25.65 17.14 -19.37
N CYS A 445 -25.20 17.46 -20.59
CA CYS A 445 -24.53 16.48 -21.43
C CYS A 445 -23.45 17.20 -22.27
N ILE A 446 -22.21 16.72 -22.13
CA ILE A 446 -21.07 17.19 -22.94
C ILE A 446 -20.83 16.14 -24.01
N ARG A 447 -21.00 16.54 -25.28
CA ARG A 447 -20.85 15.69 -26.47
C ARG A 447 -19.58 16.08 -27.24
N ASP A 448 -19.14 15.19 -28.11
CA ASP A 448 -18.04 15.42 -29.07
C ASP A 448 -16.72 15.83 -28.43
N VAL A 449 -16.45 15.27 -27.27
CA VAL A 449 -15.20 15.54 -26.62
C VAL A 449 -14.12 14.63 -27.20
N ALA A 450 -13.07 15.22 -27.74
CA ALA A 450 -11.88 14.52 -28.18
C ALA A 450 -11.13 13.97 -26.93
N PHE A 451 -11.76 13.05 -26.25
CA PHE A 451 -11.11 12.36 -25.14
C PHE A 451 -9.98 11.49 -25.68
N ARG A 452 -8.77 11.86 -25.35
CA ARG A 452 -7.67 10.89 -25.36
C ARG A 452 -7.82 10.01 -24.13
N ARG A 453 -7.32 8.78 -24.18
CA ARG A 453 -7.30 7.84 -23.05
C ARG A 453 -6.82 8.52 -21.78
N ASP A 454 -7.21 8.00 -20.60
CA ASP A 454 -6.81 8.41 -19.27
C ASP A 454 -7.55 9.63 -18.69
N LEU A 455 -8.88 9.49 -18.56
CA LEU A 455 -9.73 10.44 -17.85
C LEU A 455 -9.88 10.01 -16.39
N PHE A 456 -9.56 10.93 -15.49
CA PHE A 456 -9.69 10.74 -14.06
C PHE A 456 -10.93 11.46 -13.54
N PRO A 457 -11.79 10.82 -12.76
CA PRO A 457 -12.83 11.51 -12.02
C PRO A 457 -12.23 12.59 -11.14
N PHE A 458 -12.90 13.71 -10.95
CA PHE A 458 -12.50 14.72 -10.00
C PHE A 458 -13.68 15.32 -9.24
N LEU A 459 -13.42 15.75 -8.02
CA LEU A 459 -14.34 16.40 -7.12
C LEU A 459 -13.70 17.66 -6.55
N ILE A 460 -14.45 18.77 -6.46
CA ILE A 460 -14.04 20.01 -5.81
C ILE A 460 -15.16 20.47 -4.89
N PRO A 461 -15.06 20.32 -3.57
CA PRO A 461 -15.95 20.94 -2.60
C PRO A 461 -15.52 22.40 -2.39
N GLU A 462 -16.27 23.36 -2.88
CA GLU A 462 -15.89 24.78 -2.81
C GLU A 462 -16.30 25.45 -1.49
N GLU A 463 -17.22 24.87 -0.74
CA GLU A 463 -17.62 25.34 0.59
C GLU A 463 -16.78 24.69 1.69
N LYS A 464 -16.41 25.46 2.72
CA LYS A 464 -15.61 24.95 3.84
C LYS A 464 -16.27 23.79 4.62
N ASN A 465 -17.58 23.73 4.65
CA ASN A 465 -18.35 22.69 5.35
C ASN A 465 -19.07 21.74 4.40
N ALA A 466 -18.84 21.85 3.09
CA ALA A 466 -19.39 20.91 2.12
C ALA A 466 -18.65 19.59 2.18
N SER A 467 -19.40 18.52 2.09
CA SER A 467 -18.84 17.18 1.87
C SER A 467 -19.40 16.61 0.58
N LEU A 468 -18.52 16.05 -0.24
CA LEU A 468 -18.87 15.27 -1.42
C LEU A 468 -18.50 13.82 -1.15
N ARG A 469 -19.40 12.89 -1.47
CA ARG A 469 -19.17 11.46 -1.23
C ARG A 469 -19.43 10.65 -2.51
N ILE A 470 -18.55 9.69 -2.79
CA ILE A 470 -18.81 8.65 -3.79
C ILE A 470 -19.79 7.64 -3.19
N VAL A 471 -20.91 7.41 -3.86
CA VAL A 471 -21.92 6.47 -3.40
C VAL A 471 -21.50 5.05 -3.82
N PRO A 472 -21.49 4.07 -2.90
CA PRO A 472 -21.18 2.69 -3.25
C PRO A 472 -22.27 2.08 -4.15
N VAL A 473 -21.88 1.14 -5.00
CA VAL A 473 -22.77 0.39 -5.90
C VAL A 473 -23.02 -0.99 -5.33
N ASN A 474 -24.27 -1.43 -5.33
CA ASN A 474 -24.64 -2.79 -5.00
C ASN A 474 -24.19 -3.73 -6.13
N VAL A 475 -23.33 -4.68 -5.80
CA VAL A 475 -22.87 -5.69 -6.74
C VAL A 475 -23.87 -6.85 -6.75
N ASN A 476 -24.61 -6.97 -7.85
CA ASN A 476 -25.47 -8.12 -8.09
C ASN A 476 -24.70 -9.19 -8.87
N ILE A 477 -24.74 -10.44 -8.37
CA ILE A 477 -24.17 -11.57 -9.09
C ILE A 477 -25.30 -12.23 -9.86
N THR A 478 -25.21 -12.16 -11.18
CA THR A 478 -26.01 -12.96 -12.11
C THR A 478 -25.23 -14.21 -12.48
N MET A 479 -25.83 -15.37 -12.27
CA MET A 479 -25.27 -16.64 -12.77
C MET A 479 -25.51 -16.70 -14.28
N GLU A 480 -24.47 -16.42 -15.05
CA GLU A 480 -24.52 -16.72 -16.48
C GLU A 480 -24.39 -18.23 -16.69
N LYS A 481 -25.45 -18.84 -17.19
CA LYS A 481 -25.37 -20.20 -17.70
C LYS A 481 -24.42 -20.16 -18.90
N LYS A 482 -23.31 -20.91 -18.85
CA LYS A 482 -22.48 -21.11 -20.03
C LYS A 482 -23.37 -21.73 -21.12
N LEU A 483 -23.81 -20.87 -22.05
CA LEU A 483 -24.52 -21.33 -23.24
C LEU A 483 -23.59 -22.24 -24.02
N THR A 484 -24.04 -23.43 -24.31
CA THR A 484 -23.31 -24.31 -25.24
C THR A 484 -23.26 -23.65 -26.62
N PHE A 485 -22.36 -24.12 -27.48
CA PHE A 485 -22.29 -23.59 -28.87
C PHE A 485 -23.63 -23.67 -29.60
N SER A 486 -24.43 -24.68 -29.30
CA SER A 486 -25.80 -24.86 -29.81
C SER A 486 -26.76 -23.76 -29.34
N ASP A 487 -26.69 -23.37 -28.04
CA ASP A 487 -27.59 -22.36 -27.48
C ASP A 487 -27.29 -20.96 -28.02
N ARG A 488 -26.00 -20.66 -28.30
CA ARG A 488 -25.60 -19.36 -28.90
C ARG A 488 -26.09 -19.18 -30.34
N HIS A 489 -26.21 -20.27 -31.08
CA HIS A 489 -26.69 -20.22 -32.46
C HIS A 489 -28.23 -20.17 -32.56
N MET A 490 -28.94 -20.66 -31.57
CA MET A 490 -30.40 -20.58 -31.54
C MET A 490 -30.92 -19.14 -31.51
N ASP A 491 -30.25 -18.25 -30.75
CA ASP A 491 -30.62 -16.82 -30.69
C ASP A 491 -30.27 -16.04 -31.96
N LEU A 492 -29.34 -16.55 -32.79
CA LEU A 492 -28.95 -15.95 -34.06
C LEU A 492 -29.77 -16.46 -35.26
N ILE A 493 -30.46 -17.58 -35.11
CA ILE A 493 -31.31 -18.18 -36.17
C ILE A 493 -32.33 -17.17 -36.71
N PRO A 494 -33.05 -16.37 -35.89
CA PRO A 494 -33.97 -15.36 -36.41
C PRO A 494 -33.27 -14.29 -37.26
N LEU A 495 -32.07 -13.87 -36.85
CA LEU A 495 -31.26 -12.87 -37.57
C LEU A 495 -30.77 -13.41 -38.93
N TYR A 496 -30.37 -14.68 -38.99
CA TYR A 496 -29.95 -15.33 -40.24
C TYR A 496 -31.14 -15.50 -41.19
N ILE A 497 -32.34 -15.84 -40.66
CA ILE A 497 -33.57 -15.97 -41.43
C ILE A 497 -33.98 -14.59 -41.98
N ILE A 498 -33.95 -13.55 -41.14
CA ILE A 498 -34.24 -12.18 -41.58
C ILE A 498 -33.23 -11.71 -42.65
N GLY A 499 -31.96 -11.96 -42.40
CA GLY A 499 -30.90 -11.63 -43.40
C GLY A 499 -31.09 -12.34 -44.73
N PHE A 500 -31.46 -13.64 -44.71
CA PHE A 500 -31.75 -14.43 -45.89
C PHE A 500 -32.96 -13.85 -46.67
N PHE A 501 -34.05 -13.50 -45.97
CA PHE A 501 -35.24 -12.91 -46.59
C PHE A 501 -34.93 -11.52 -47.16
N VAL A 502 -34.10 -10.70 -46.52
CA VAL A 502 -33.66 -9.37 -47.05
C VAL A 502 -32.86 -9.55 -48.34
N VAL A 503 -31.92 -10.50 -48.36
CA VAL A 503 -31.11 -10.80 -49.57
C VAL A 503 -32.00 -11.33 -50.68
N LEU A 504 -32.97 -12.22 -50.35
CA LEU A 504 -33.93 -12.77 -51.34
C LEU A 504 -34.80 -11.65 -51.94
N LEU A 505 -35.29 -10.73 -51.12
CA LEU A 505 -36.06 -9.56 -51.56
C LEU A 505 -35.20 -8.62 -52.45
N MET A 506 -33.94 -8.38 -52.10
CA MET A 506 -33.03 -7.60 -52.90
C MET A 506 -32.76 -8.24 -54.28
N VAL A 507 -32.59 -9.55 -54.34
CA VAL A 507 -32.42 -10.30 -55.60
C VAL A 507 -33.68 -10.25 -56.44
N LEU A 508 -34.87 -10.41 -55.80
CA LEU A 508 -36.16 -10.28 -56.49
C LEU A 508 -36.40 -8.86 -57.05
N MET A 509 -36.06 -7.82 -56.27
CA MET A 509 -36.18 -6.42 -56.73
C MET A 509 -35.23 -6.16 -57.91
N LEU A 510 -33.98 -6.63 -57.85
CA LEU A 510 -33.03 -6.52 -58.96
C LEU A 510 -33.49 -7.29 -60.20
N TRP A 511 -34.20 -8.43 -60.05
CA TRP A 511 -34.75 -9.20 -61.15
C TRP A 511 -35.97 -8.50 -61.78
N LEU A 512 -36.83 -7.86 -60.96
CA LEU A 512 -37.99 -7.06 -61.43
C LEU A 512 -37.56 -5.77 -62.12
N LEU A 513 -36.42 -5.15 -61.72
CA LEU A 513 -35.87 -3.96 -62.36
C LEU A 513 -35.13 -4.25 -63.70
N LYS A 514 -34.84 -5.54 -63.96
CA LYS A 514 -34.23 -6.01 -65.20
C LYS A 514 -35.21 -6.51 -66.26
N LYS A 515 -36.49 -6.56 -65.92
CA LYS A 515 -37.62 -6.87 -66.78
C LYS A 515 -38.35 -5.55 -67.13
#